data_e1a4dbfdb1acb03f3cc0df7b93038aa1
#
_entry.id   e1a4dbfdb1acb03f3cc0df7b93038aa1
#
_cell.length_a   1.000
_cell.length_b   1.000
_cell.length_c   1.000
_cell.angle_alpha   90.00
_cell.angle_beta   90.00
_cell.angle_gamma   90.00
#
_symmetry.space_group_name_H-M   'P 1'
#
loop_
_entity.id
_entity.type
_entity.pdbx_description
1 polymer ?
#
loop_
_entity_poly.entity_id
_entity_poly.type
_entity_poly.pdbx_seq_one_letter_code
_entity_poly.pdbx_strand_id
1 'polypeptide(L)'
;MRGLEVLAQSPDTQLPLTSFGNEPFWVTIVKALFVFVLLVLLTLFSIVFERKVVARMQQRSGPNRVGPGGWGQSLADGLKLAFKEDIIPALADKPVYLLAPVLSAVPAFLAFSVIPFGPAVDIGGTRTALQLTDLPIGVLWVLACASLGVFGIVLAGWSSGSTYPLLGGLRSAAQVISYEIAMALALIAVFLSAGSLSTSEIVAAQAPGEWNLPFVDAVVPVPGWFVFTLPVSFVIYVIAITGETNRAPFDLPEAESELVGGFHTEYTSLKFAMFFLAEYINIVTVSALATTLFLGGWQAPFPFSRVEFLSEGYFPIVWFIAKTLVFIFFFVWLRGVLPRMRYDAFMRFGWKVLVPLGLVWILFVAAARTLRSETENTRSLLFGLGAVLAVVTVVLWFLPEKPEQEDDEEPGAGFTPVSDGGFPIPPLDLVVPATPRSLSHVSASSASPAAGSSPVPALDSPTEA
;
A
#
# COMPACT_ATOMS: atom_id res chain seq x y z
N MET A 1 9.27 -9.65 -39.29
CA MET A 1 7.96 -10.31 -39.14
C MET A 1 8.03 -11.74 -38.58
N ARG A 2 9.10 -12.51 -38.80
CA ARG A 2 9.21 -13.90 -38.24
C ARG A 2 9.38 -13.98 -36.70
N GLY A 3 9.76 -12.91 -35.98
CA GLY A 3 9.95 -12.92 -34.55
C GLY A 3 8.68 -12.69 -33.72
N LEU A 4 7.58 -12.25 -34.33
CA LEU A 4 6.30 -12.07 -33.66
C LEU A 4 5.41 -13.32 -33.71
N GLU A 5 5.64 -14.20 -34.68
CA GLU A 5 4.92 -15.47 -34.82
C GLU A 5 5.41 -16.54 -33.83
N VAL A 6 6.65 -16.44 -33.33
CA VAL A 6 7.21 -17.42 -32.37
C VAL A 6 6.73 -17.13 -30.93
N LEU A 7 6.29 -15.90 -30.61
CA LEU A 7 5.73 -15.56 -29.32
C LEU A 7 4.25 -15.96 -29.14
N ALA A 8 3.61 -16.42 -30.21
CA ALA A 8 2.20 -16.82 -30.19
C ALA A 8 1.96 -18.33 -30.04
N GLN A 9 3.00 -19.14 -29.80
CA GLN A 9 2.85 -20.59 -29.80
C GLN A 9 3.35 -21.28 -28.55
N SER A 10 2.55 -21.24 -27.52
CA SER A 10 2.16 -22.42 -26.78
C SER A 10 0.63 -22.35 -26.60
N PRO A 11 -0.14 -22.79 -27.58
CA PRO A 11 -1.62 -22.71 -27.55
C PRO A 11 -2.25 -23.54 -26.43
N ASP A 12 -1.48 -24.35 -25.74
CA ASP A 12 -1.97 -25.29 -24.73
C ASP A 12 -1.94 -24.77 -23.27
N THR A 13 -1.27 -23.66 -22.99
CA THR A 13 -1.12 -23.15 -21.61
C THR A 13 -2.10 -22.03 -21.24
N GLN A 14 -2.71 -21.36 -22.21
CA GLN A 14 -3.67 -20.28 -21.96
C GLN A 14 -5.05 -20.65 -22.47
N LEU A 15 -6.02 -20.61 -21.55
CA LEU A 15 -7.42 -20.69 -21.94
C LEU A 15 -7.83 -19.31 -22.46
N PRO A 16 -8.53 -19.22 -23.62
CA PRO A 16 -9.07 -17.97 -24.09
C PRO A 16 -10.04 -17.38 -23.06
N LEU A 17 -10.14 -16.05 -22.99
CA LEU A 17 -11.03 -15.31 -22.06
C LEU A 17 -12.47 -15.84 -22.06
N THR A 18 -12.94 -16.37 -23.20
CA THR A 18 -14.26 -16.97 -23.39
C THR A 18 -14.48 -18.28 -22.64
N SER A 19 -13.43 -18.96 -22.17
CA SER A 19 -13.55 -20.24 -21.47
C SER A 19 -13.98 -20.11 -20.02
N PHE A 20 -13.76 -18.95 -19.37
CA PHE A 20 -14.14 -18.72 -17.97
C PHE A 20 -15.66 -18.74 -17.73
N GLY A 21 -16.49 -18.48 -18.73
CA GLY A 21 -17.96 -18.53 -18.61
C GLY A 21 -18.57 -19.93 -18.70
N ASN A 22 -17.82 -20.94 -19.12
CA ASN A 22 -18.29 -22.31 -19.36
C ASN A 22 -17.91 -23.29 -18.26
N GLU A 23 -17.29 -22.83 -17.18
CA GLU A 23 -16.91 -23.67 -16.05
C GLU A 23 -18.13 -24.08 -15.22
N PRO A 24 -18.17 -25.32 -14.70
CA PRO A 24 -19.20 -25.72 -13.75
C PRO A 24 -19.18 -24.84 -12.50
N PHE A 25 -20.34 -24.42 -12.02
CA PHE A 25 -20.48 -23.49 -10.89
C PHE A 25 -19.73 -23.95 -9.62
N TRP A 26 -19.64 -25.27 -9.39
CA TRP A 26 -18.89 -25.79 -8.25
C TRP A 26 -17.38 -25.52 -8.33
N VAL A 27 -16.78 -25.51 -9.53
CA VAL A 27 -15.35 -25.16 -9.73
C VAL A 27 -15.10 -23.73 -9.33
N THR A 28 -15.99 -22.80 -9.74
CA THR A 28 -15.91 -21.39 -9.36
C THR A 28 -16.00 -21.20 -7.85
N ILE A 29 -16.90 -21.93 -7.17
CA ILE A 29 -17.00 -21.89 -5.70
C ILE A 29 -15.72 -22.41 -5.05
N VAL A 30 -15.16 -23.51 -5.52
CA VAL A 30 -13.91 -24.09 -4.98
C VAL A 30 -12.75 -23.11 -5.15
N LYS A 31 -12.61 -22.48 -6.32
CA LYS A 31 -11.61 -21.45 -6.56
C LYS A 31 -11.79 -20.22 -5.64
N ALA A 32 -13.03 -19.73 -5.51
CA ALA A 32 -13.32 -18.59 -4.64
C ALA A 32 -13.00 -18.89 -3.17
N LEU A 33 -13.37 -20.08 -2.70
CA LEU A 33 -13.05 -20.53 -1.34
C LEU A 33 -11.54 -20.70 -1.16
N PHE A 34 -10.85 -21.26 -2.15
CA PHE A 34 -9.38 -21.39 -2.12
C PHE A 34 -8.69 -20.01 -2.01
N VAL A 35 -9.08 -19.06 -2.85
CA VAL A 35 -8.53 -17.69 -2.81
C VAL A 35 -8.79 -17.03 -1.47
N PHE A 36 -10.02 -17.13 -0.96
CA PHE A 36 -10.38 -16.57 0.34
C PHE A 36 -9.52 -17.14 1.47
N VAL A 37 -9.45 -18.48 1.56
CA VAL A 37 -8.65 -19.17 2.59
C VAL A 37 -7.17 -18.84 2.45
N LEU A 38 -6.65 -18.83 1.21
CA LEU A 38 -5.26 -18.49 0.93
C LEU A 38 -4.92 -17.07 1.44
N LEU A 39 -5.76 -16.08 1.15
CA LEU A 39 -5.54 -14.69 1.59
C LEU A 39 -5.56 -14.58 3.12
N VAL A 40 -6.52 -15.22 3.78
CA VAL A 40 -6.59 -15.24 5.24
C VAL A 40 -5.33 -15.90 5.83
N LEU A 41 -4.90 -17.04 5.29
CA LEU A 41 -3.69 -17.73 5.76
C LEU A 41 -2.42 -16.90 5.51
N LEU A 42 -2.28 -16.27 4.33
CA LEU A 42 -1.15 -15.39 4.04
C LEU A 42 -1.15 -14.15 4.95
N THR A 43 -2.30 -13.61 5.29
CA THR A 43 -2.41 -12.50 6.25
C THR A 43 -1.96 -12.93 7.64
N LEU A 44 -2.47 -14.05 8.16
CA LEU A 44 -2.06 -14.59 9.47
C LEU A 44 -0.57 -14.90 9.50
N PHE A 45 -0.04 -15.46 8.41
CA PHE A 45 1.39 -15.70 8.25
C PHE A 45 2.18 -14.39 8.26
N SER A 46 1.79 -13.40 7.46
CA SER A 46 2.49 -12.13 7.31
C SER A 46 2.61 -11.37 8.62
N ILE A 47 1.55 -11.36 9.46
CA ILE A 47 1.56 -10.70 10.79
C ILE A 47 2.62 -11.33 11.70
N VAL A 48 2.67 -12.66 11.80
CA VAL A 48 3.67 -13.34 12.65
C VAL A 48 5.07 -13.21 12.05
N PHE A 49 5.17 -13.37 10.73
CA PHE A 49 6.43 -13.24 10.00
C PHE A 49 7.07 -11.87 10.23
N GLU A 50 6.31 -10.80 10.09
CA GLU A 50 6.75 -9.43 10.36
C GLU A 50 7.27 -9.28 11.79
N ARG A 51 6.49 -9.69 12.78
CA ARG A 51 6.89 -9.62 14.21
C ARG A 51 8.18 -10.40 14.49
N LYS A 52 8.38 -11.55 13.85
CA LYS A 52 9.58 -12.38 14.03
C LYS A 52 10.81 -11.79 13.34
N VAL A 53 10.66 -11.31 12.10
CA VAL A 53 11.77 -10.74 11.34
C VAL A 53 12.25 -9.45 12.02
N VAL A 54 11.33 -8.53 12.33
CA VAL A 54 11.69 -7.28 13.03
C VAL A 54 12.31 -7.56 14.40
N ALA A 55 11.79 -8.53 15.15
CA ALA A 55 12.39 -8.90 16.44
C ALA A 55 13.82 -9.39 16.29
N ARG A 56 14.13 -10.21 15.27
CA ARG A 56 15.49 -10.66 14.97
C ARG A 56 16.41 -9.52 14.55
N MET A 57 15.90 -8.56 13.73
CA MET A 57 16.64 -7.36 13.36
C MET A 57 17.00 -6.51 14.59
N GLN A 58 16.12 -6.49 15.59
CA GLN A 58 16.32 -5.82 16.89
C GLN A 58 17.04 -6.69 17.94
N GLN A 59 17.58 -7.85 17.56
CA GLN A 59 18.29 -8.79 18.43
C GLN A 59 17.46 -9.25 19.66
N ARG A 60 16.14 -9.38 19.49
CA ARG A 60 15.22 -9.89 20.53
C ARG A 60 14.41 -11.08 20.03
N SER A 61 13.87 -11.87 20.96
CA SER A 61 12.96 -12.97 20.62
C SER A 61 11.59 -12.40 20.21
N GLY A 62 11.09 -12.84 19.05
CA GLY A 62 9.71 -12.59 18.62
C GLY A 62 8.70 -13.49 19.37
N PRO A 63 7.42 -13.51 18.92
CA PRO A 63 6.39 -14.38 19.50
C PRO A 63 6.84 -15.85 19.46
N ASN A 64 6.80 -16.54 20.62
CA ASN A 64 7.27 -17.93 20.75
C ASN A 64 6.37 -18.83 21.60
N ARG A 65 5.27 -18.30 22.19
CA ARG A 65 4.47 -19.03 23.17
C ARG A 65 3.26 -19.75 22.59
N VAL A 66 2.54 -19.16 21.64
CA VAL A 66 1.28 -19.70 21.11
C VAL A 66 1.57 -20.56 19.87
N GLY A 67 1.30 -21.86 19.95
CA GLY A 67 1.57 -22.83 18.89
C GLY A 67 3.07 -23.12 18.71
N PRO A 68 3.43 -24.00 17.75
CA PRO A 68 4.82 -24.37 17.47
C PRO A 68 5.64 -23.12 17.14
N GLY A 69 6.63 -22.77 18.00
CA GLY A 69 7.47 -21.61 17.80
C GLY A 69 6.73 -20.27 17.72
N GLY A 70 5.50 -20.14 18.23
CA GLY A 70 4.73 -18.89 18.25
C GLY A 70 3.99 -18.56 16.95
N TRP A 71 3.88 -19.47 16.01
CA TRP A 71 3.16 -19.24 14.73
C TRP A 71 1.65 -19.10 14.87
N GLY A 72 1.07 -19.61 15.98
CA GLY A 72 -0.36 -19.45 16.28
C GLY A 72 -0.74 -18.08 16.88
N GLN A 73 0.22 -17.17 17.05
CA GLN A 73 -0.04 -15.89 17.74
C GLN A 73 -1.06 -15.01 17.01
N SER A 74 -1.01 -14.94 15.68
CA SER A 74 -1.97 -14.14 14.89
C SER A 74 -3.39 -14.67 15.02
N LEU A 75 -3.56 -16.00 15.07
CA LEU A 75 -4.88 -16.61 15.30
C LEU A 75 -5.41 -16.28 16.71
N ALA A 76 -4.55 -16.35 17.74
CA ALA A 76 -4.93 -15.97 19.08
C ALA A 76 -5.29 -14.48 19.19
N ASP A 77 -4.56 -13.61 18.52
CA ASP A 77 -4.85 -12.18 18.45
C ASP A 77 -6.20 -11.93 17.74
N GLY A 78 -6.49 -12.63 16.64
CA GLY A 78 -7.78 -12.58 15.96
C GLY A 78 -8.95 -13.04 16.84
N LEU A 79 -8.80 -14.17 17.54
CA LEU A 79 -9.81 -14.67 18.47
C LEU A 79 -10.03 -13.70 19.64
N LYS A 80 -8.95 -13.14 20.18
CA LYS A 80 -9.05 -12.11 21.22
C LYS A 80 -9.89 -10.91 20.76
N LEU A 81 -9.65 -10.42 19.53
CA LEU A 81 -10.44 -9.33 18.97
C LEU A 81 -11.89 -9.72 18.71
N ALA A 82 -12.16 -10.97 18.31
CA ALA A 82 -13.51 -11.46 18.07
C ALA A 82 -14.37 -11.50 19.35
N PHE A 83 -13.76 -11.83 20.50
CA PHE A 83 -14.44 -11.91 21.79
C PHE A 83 -14.34 -10.63 22.65
N LYS A 84 -13.60 -9.63 22.15
CA LYS A 84 -13.50 -8.34 22.84
C LYS A 84 -14.82 -7.58 22.77
N GLU A 85 -15.14 -6.84 23.83
CA GLU A 85 -16.31 -5.96 23.87
C GLU A 85 -16.27 -4.95 22.71
N ASP A 86 -17.41 -4.80 22.06
CA ASP A 86 -17.60 -3.87 20.94
C ASP A 86 -18.13 -2.52 21.47
N ILE A 87 -17.35 -1.46 21.27
CA ILE A 87 -17.68 -0.11 21.70
C ILE A 87 -17.98 0.74 20.48
N ILE A 88 -19.06 1.50 20.53
CA ILE A 88 -19.43 2.51 19.54
C ILE A 88 -19.46 3.87 20.24
N PRO A 89 -18.67 4.86 19.78
CA PRO A 89 -18.69 6.20 20.35
C PRO A 89 -20.08 6.84 20.29
N ALA A 90 -20.45 7.64 21.30
CA ALA A 90 -21.76 8.25 21.37
C ALA A 90 -22.02 9.27 20.24
N LEU A 91 -20.96 9.92 19.76
CA LEU A 91 -21.03 10.92 18.67
C LEU A 91 -20.87 10.31 17.28
N ALA A 92 -20.65 8.99 17.16
CA ALA A 92 -20.45 8.34 15.89
C ALA A 92 -21.75 8.21 15.08
N ASP A 93 -21.64 8.44 13.77
CA ASP A 93 -22.69 8.11 12.82
C ASP A 93 -22.72 6.59 12.59
N LYS A 94 -23.61 5.90 13.29
CA LYS A 94 -23.66 4.44 13.37
C LYS A 94 -23.72 3.72 12.01
N PRO A 95 -24.58 4.10 11.03
CA PRO A 95 -24.65 3.45 9.73
C PRO A 95 -23.31 3.51 8.99
N VAL A 96 -22.72 4.70 8.91
CA VAL A 96 -21.44 4.92 8.21
C VAL A 96 -20.29 4.25 8.97
N TYR A 97 -20.30 4.34 10.30
CA TYR A 97 -19.31 3.70 11.18
C TYR A 97 -19.25 2.17 11.01
N LEU A 98 -20.38 1.50 10.81
CA LEU A 98 -20.44 0.07 10.55
C LEU A 98 -20.11 -0.31 9.11
N LEU A 99 -20.43 0.58 8.14
CA LEU A 99 -20.17 0.35 6.72
C LEU A 99 -18.67 0.50 6.36
N ALA A 100 -17.97 1.42 7.01
CA ALA A 100 -16.58 1.75 6.69
C ALA A 100 -15.61 0.54 6.70
N PRO A 101 -15.57 -0.34 7.73
CA PRO A 101 -14.72 -1.53 7.72
C PRO A 101 -15.07 -2.51 6.59
N VAL A 102 -16.34 -2.60 6.22
CA VAL A 102 -16.81 -3.47 5.11
C VAL A 102 -16.32 -2.93 3.78
N LEU A 103 -16.40 -1.59 3.58
CA LEU A 103 -15.90 -0.92 2.37
C LEU A 103 -14.38 -1.02 2.23
N SER A 104 -13.63 -1.18 3.31
CA SER A 104 -12.19 -1.45 3.24
C SER A 104 -11.89 -2.93 2.96
N ALA A 105 -12.60 -3.86 3.62
CA ALA A 105 -12.27 -5.28 3.55
C ALA A 105 -12.76 -5.94 2.26
N VAL A 106 -14.00 -5.69 1.82
CA VAL A 106 -14.58 -6.36 0.65
C VAL A 106 -13.79 -6.08 -0.64
N PRO A 107 -13.44 -4.83 -0.98
CA PRO A 107 -12.65 -4.57 -2.17
C PRO A 107 -11.25 -5.19 -2.12
N ALA A 108 -10.62 -5.28 -0.95
CA ALA A 108 -9.33 -5.92 -0.79
C ALA A 108 -9.36 -7.41 -1.20
N PHE A 109 -10.41 -8.15 -0.83
CA PHE A 109 -10.61 -9.52 -1.31
C PHE A 109 -10.92 -9.58 -2.81
N LEU A 110 -11.76 -8.66 -3.32
CA LEU A 110 -12.16 -8.63 -4.73
C LEU A 110 -10.99 -8.31 -5.66
N ALA A 111 -10.06 -7.46 -5.24
CA ALA A 111 -8.87 -7.13 -6.01
C ALA A 111 -8.05 -8.37 -6.38
N PHE A 112 -8.00 -9.37 -5.51
CA PHE A 112 -7.23 -10.58 -5.74
C PHE A 112 -7.86 -11.56 -6.75
N SER A 113 -9.11 -11.36 -7.13
CA SER A 113 -9.85 -12.26 -8.03
C SER A 113 -9.24 -12.39 -9.43
N VAL A 114 -8.56 -11.37 -9.91
CA VAL A 114 -7.95 -11.31 -11.25
C VAL A 114 -6.47 -11.70 -11.26
N ILE A 115 -5.90 -12.10 -10.12
CA ILE A 115 -4.48 -12.46 -10.03
C ILE A 115 -4.31 -13.94 -10.40
N PRO A 116 -3.49 -14.26 -11.41
CA PRO A 116 -3.24 -15.63 -11.85
C PRO A 116 -2.16 -16.30 -11.00
N PHE A 117 -2.46 -17.50 -10.51
CA PHE A 117 -1.52 -18.29 -9.68
C PHE A 117 -0.69 -19.29 -10.49
N GLY A 118 -1.16 -19.69 -11.68
CA GLY A 118 -0.53 -20.71 -12.47
C GLY A 118 -1.18 -20.89 -13.84
N PRO A 119 -0.64 -21.81 -14.65
CA PRO A 119 -1.19 -22.17 -15.94
C PRO A 119 -2.52 -22.90 -15.82
N ALA A 120 -3.11 -23.28 -16.96
CA ALA A 120 -4.31 -24.11 -16.99
C ALA A 120 -4.00 -25.53 -16.48
N VAL A 121 -4.85 -26.01 -15.57
CA VAL A 121 -4.77 -27.34 -14.96
C VAL A 121 -6.13 -28.04 -14.99
N ASP A 122 -6.13 -29.38 -14.82
CA ASP A 122 -7.35 -30.15 -14.74
C ASP A 122 -7.81 -30.28 -13.28
N ILE A 123 -8.99 -29.74 -12.98
CA ILE A 123 -9.63 -29.83 -11.66
C ILE A 123 -10.91 -30.66 -11.83
N GLY A 124 -10.92 -31.93 -11.31
CA GLY A 124 -12.08 -32.78 -11.35
C GLY A 124 -12.59 -33.10 -12.76
N GLY A 125 -11.68 -33.22 -13.74
CA GLY A 125 -12.01 -33.49 -15.14
C GLY A 125 -12.41 -32.26 -15.96
N THR A 126 -12.28 -31.08 -15.40
CA THR A 126 -12.50 -29.79 -16.11
C THR A 126 -11.18 -29.04 -16.22
N ARG A 127 -10.75 -28.75 -17.45
CA ARG A 127 -9.55 -27.90 -17.68
C ARG A 127 -9.87 -26.45 -17.40
N THR A 128 -9.16 -25.85 -16.45
CA THR A 128 -9.41 -24.50 -15.98
C THR A 128 -8.12 -23.79 -15.63
N ALA A 129 -8.07 -22.45 -15.78
CA ALA A 129 -6.94 -21.66 -15.32
C ALA A 129 -6.93 -21.54 -13.79
N LEU A 130 -5.72 -21.49 -13.21
CA LEU A 130 -5.54 -21.23 -11.78
C LEU A 130 -5.70 -19.73 -11.48
N GLN A 131 -6.89 -19.22 -11.75
CA GLN A 131 -7.30 -17.82 -11.59
C GLN A 131 -8.82 -17.85 -11.36
N LEU A 132 -9.34 -16.93 -10.55
CA LEU A 132 -10.78 -16.90 -10.30
C LEU A 132 -11.54 -16.33 -11.50
N THR A 133 -11.06 -15.24 -12.06
CA THR A 133 -11.58 -14.63 -13.29
C THR A 133 -10.46 -13.91 -14.04
N ASP A 134 -10.53 -13.91 -15.37
CA ASP A 134 -9.64 -13.11 -16.21
C ASP A 134 -10.45 -12.02 -16.91
N LEU A 135 -10.13 -10.78 -16.63
CA LEU A 135 -10.78 -9.62 -17.22
C LEU A 135 -9.83 -8.96 -18.23
N PRO A 136 -10.34 -8.51 -19.40
CA PRO A 136 -9.53 -7.74 -20.35
C PRO A 136 -8.89 -6.50 -19.76
N ILE A 137 -9.46 -5.98 -18.67
CA ILE A 137 -9.03 -4.80 -17.91
C ILE A 137 -8.64 -5.18 -16.46
N GLY A 138 -8.04 -6.38 -16.27
CA GLY A 138 -7.80 -6.95 -14.94
C GLY A 138 -7.01 -6.03 -14.01
N VAL A 139 -5.97 -5.36 -14.51
CA VAL A 139 -5.18 -4.44 -13.67
C VAL A 139 -5.98 -3.21 -13.26
N LEU A 140 -6.84 -2.66 -14.16
CA LEU A 140 -7.72 -1.54 -13.79
C LEU A 140 -8.76 -1.94 -12.74
N TRP A 141 -9.20 -3.21 -12.75
CA TRP A 141 -10.07 -3.76 -11.70
C TRP A 141 -9.38 -3.72 -10.33
N VAL A 142 -8.10 -4.10 -10.25
CA VAL A 142 -7.34 -4.03 -8.99
C VAL A 142 -7.25 -2.59 -8.49
N LEU A 143 -6.91 -1.64 -9.38
CA LEU A 143 -6.85 -0.22 -9.02
C LEU A 143 -8.21 0.32 -8.56
N ALA A 144 -9.30 -0.04 -9.25
CA ALA A 144 -10.65 0.38 -8.83
C ALA A 144 -11.03 -0.17 -7.44
N CYS A 145 -10.64 -1.42 -7.13
CA CYS A 145 -10.85 -1.99 -5.80
C CYS A 145 -10.01 -1.27 -4.73
N ALA A 146 -8.75 -0.91 -5.04
CA ALA A 146 -7.90 -0.15 -4.14
C ALA A 146 -8.52 1.22 -3.83
N SER A 147 -8.95 1.96 -4.87
CA SER A 147 -9.64 3.26 -4.72
C SER A 147 -10.91 3.15 -3.87
N LEU A 148 -11.70 2.08 -4.02
CA LEU A 148 -12.88 1.84 -3.16
C LEU A 148 -12.48 1.64 -1.69
N GLY A 149 -11.36 0.97 -1.43
CA GLY A 149 -10.81 0.79 -0.08
C GLY A 149 -10.52 2.11 0.64
N VAL A 150 -10.06 3.13 -0.10
CA VAL A 150 -9.78 4.47 0.44
C VAL A 150 -11.03 5.12 1.01
N PHE A 151 -12.19 4.96 0.35
CA PHE A 151 -13.45 5.48 0.89
C PHE A 151 -13.78 4.87 2.26
N GLY A 152 -13.45 3.59 2.48
CA GLY A 152 -13.61 2.97 3.79
C GLY A 152 -12.81 3.68 4.88
N ILE A 153 -11.57 4.09 4.59
CA ILE A 153 -10.69 4.81 5.53
C ILE A 153 -11.22 6.23 5.81
N VAL A 154 -11.61 6.96 4.76
CA VAL A 154 -12.16 8.33 4.89
C VAL A 154 -13.45 8.32 5.71
N LEU A 155 -14.36 7.40 5.38
CA LEU A 155 -15.63 7.27 6.09
C LEU A 155 -15.45 6.83 7.55
N ALA A 156 -14.43 6.01 7.83
CA ALA A 156 -14.08 5.63 9.19
C ALA A 156 -13.66 6.86 10.02
N GLY A 157 -12.78 7.69 9.47
CA GLY A 157 -12.36 8.93 10.12
C GLY A 157 -13.54 9.90 10.34
N TRP A 158 -14.37 10.09 9.33
CA TRP A 158 -15.52 11.00 9.39
C TRP A 158 -16.57 10.54 10.39
N SER A 159 -16.97 9.27 10.32
CA SER A 159 -18.07 8.73 11.16
C SER A 159 -17.75 8.62 12.64
N SER A 160 -16.47 8.69 13.01
CA SER A 160 -16.00 8.54 14.39
C SER A 160 -16.41 9.70 15.32
N GLY A 161 -16.77 10.87 14.76
CA GLY A 161 -17.17 12.06 15.54
C GLY A 161 -16.03 12.67 16.38
N SER A 162 -14.77 12.37 16.06
CA SER A 162 -13.57 12.86 16.74
C SER A 162 -12.61 13.52 15.75
N THR A 163 -11.84 14.50 16.21
CA THR A 163 -10.91 15.27 15.34
C THR A 163 -9.70 14.47 14.91
N TYR A 164 -9.13 13.61 15.76
CA TYR A 164 -7.96 12.81 15.42
C TYR A 164 -8.22 11.77 14.34
N PRO A 165 -9.28 10.95 14.41
CA PRO A 165 -9.66 10.06 13.33
C PRO A 165 -9.95 10.76 12.01
N LEU A 166 -10.60 11.93 12.05
CA LEU A 166 -10.88 12.72 10.85
C LEU A 166 -9.59 13.17 10.15
N LEU A 167 -8.65 13.75 10.91
CA LEU A 167 -7.35 14.15 10.37
C LEU A 167 -6.55 12.95 9.85
N GLY A 168 -6.58 11.82 10.57
CA GLY A 168 -5.95 10.57 10.12
C GLY A 168 -6.52 10.06 8.80
N GLY A 169 -7.83 10.02 8.67
CA GLY A 169 -8.52 9.61 7.45
C GLY A 169 -8.22 10.51 6.25
N LEU A 170 -8.21 11.83 6.44
CA LEU A 170 -7.88 12.79 5.38
C LEU A 170 -6.41 12.71 4.94
N ARG A 171 -5.48 12.55 5.88
CA ARG A 171 -4.04 12.34 5.56
C ARG A 171 -3.83 11.04 4.79
N SER A 172 -4.49 9.95 5.20
CA SER A 172 -4.43 8.68 4.51
C SER A 172 -4.98 8.77 3.09
N ALA A 173 -6.13 9.40 2.91
CA ALA A 173 -6.72 9.59 1.59
C ALA A 173 -5.80 10.39 0.65
N ALA A 174 -5.26 11.51 1.13
CA ALA A 174 -4.35 12.33 0.34
C ALA A 174 -3.07 11.56 -0.05
N GLN A 175 -2.53 10.75 0.86
CA GLN A 175 -1.39 9.86 0.61
C GLN A 175 -1.72 8.83 -0.48
N VAL A 176 -2.75 8.02 -0.27
CA VAL A 176 -3.10 6.92 -1.17
C VAL A 176 -3.43 7.43 -2.57
N ILE A 177 -4.27 8.46 -2.71
CA ILE A 177 -4.62 9.05 -4.01
C ILE A 177 -3.38 9.56 -4.76
N SER A 178 -2.45 10.22 -4.07
CA SER A 178 -1.23 10.74 -4.69
C SER A 178 -0.32 9.64 -5.22
N TYR A 179 -0.16 8.56 -4.46
CA TYR A 179 0.70 7.44 -4.83
C TYR A 179 0.03 6.48 -5.80
N GLU A 180 -1.29 6.37 -5.79
CA GLU A 180 -2.06 5.65 -6.80
C GLU A 180 -1.85 6.25 -8.20
N ILE A 181 -1.76 7.57 -8.32
CA ILE A 181 -1.42 8.24 -9.60
C ILE A 181 -0.01 7.84 -10.06
N ALA A 182 0.98 7.86 -9.16
CA ALA A 182 2.35 7.46 -9.50
C ALA A 182 2.42 5.98 -9.90
N MET A 183 1.69 5.10 -9.20
CA MET A 183 1.57 3.69 -9.52
C MET A 183 0.92 3.47 -10.89
N ALA A 184 -0.19 4.15 -11.18
CA ALA A 184 -0.87 4.07 -12.47
C ALA A 184 0.07 4.47 -13.63
N LEU A 185 0.87 5.53 -13.46
CA LEU A 185 1.87 5.92 -14.47
C LEU A 185 2.94 4.83 -14.68
N ALA A 186 3.43 4.20 -13.62
CA ALA A 186 4.36 3.08 -13.76
C ALA A 186 3.75 1.90 -14.52
N LEU A 187 2.46 1.61 -14.29
CA LEU A 187 1.73 0.52 -14.93
C LEU A 187 1.42 0.78 -16.40
N ILE A 188 1.18 2.04 -16.82
CA ILE A 188 0.98 2.39 -18.23
C ILE A 188 2.19 1.93 -19.10
N ALA A 189 3.42 2.07 -18.60
CA ALA A 189 4.58 1.60 -19.31
C ALA A 189 4.60 0.07 -19.49
N VAL A 190 4.09 -0.68 -18.49
CA VAL A 190 3.90 -2.14 -18.57
C VAL A 190 2.84 -2.47 -19.64
N PHE A 191 1.70 -1.78 -19.64
CA PHE A 191 0.62 -1.99 -20.62
C PHE A 191 1.08 -1.67 -22.04
N LEU A 192 1.84 -0.59 -22.22
CA LEU A 192 2.45 -0.27 -23.50
C LEU A 192 3.38 -1.40 -23.97
N SER A 193 4.14 -2.01 -23.08
CA SER A 193 5.10 -3.06 -23.42
C SER A 193 4.42 -4.41 -23.68
N ALA A 194 3.44 -4.79 -22.86
CA ALA A 194 2.70 -6.05 -23.02
C ALA A 194 1.66 -5.99 -24.15
N GLY A 195 1.06 -4.81 -24.39
CA GLY A 195 -0.02 -4.63 -25.36
C GLY A 195 -1.40 -5.05 -24.82
N SER A 196 -1.52 -5.34 -23.54
CA SER A 196 -2.75 -5.77 -22.88
C SER A 196 -2.83 -5.25 -21.44
N LEU A 197 -4.06 -5.22 -20.89
CA LEU A 197 -4.35 -4.95 -19.48
C LEU A 197 -4.81 -6.20 -18.71
N SER A 198 -4.94 -7.35 -19.39
CA SER A 198 -5.21 -8.64 -18.76
C SER A 198 -3.97 -9.13 -18.02
N THR A 199 -4.15 -9.58 -16.80
CA THR A 199 -3.06 -10.08 -15.96
C THR A 199 -2.42 -11.36 -16.52
N SER A 200 -3.21 -12.24 -17.12
CA SER A 200 -2.73 -13.48 -17.76
C SER A 200 -1.90 -13.20 -19.02
N GLU A 201 -2.36 -12.28 -19.89
CA GLU A 201 -1.65 -11.89 -21.10
C GLU A 201 -0.34 -11.14 -20.78
N ILE A 202 -0.32 -10.33 -19.71
CA ILE A 202 0.91 -9.67 -19.25
C ILE A 202 1.95 -10.70 -18.78
N VAL A 203 1.54 -11.77 -18.10
CA VAL A 203 2.45 -12.87 -17.73
C VAL A 203 2.94 -13.61 -18.98
N ALA A 204 2.07 -13.84 -19.96
CA ALA A 204 2.46 -14.47 -21.24
C ALA A 204 3.47 -13.62 -22.00
N ALA A 205 3.29 -12.30 -22.02
CA ALA A 205 4.23 -11.37 -22.68
C ALA A 205 5.64 -11.38 -22.03
N GLN A 206 5.79 -11.89 -20.81
CA GLN A 206 7.05 -12.05 -20.09
C GLN A 206 7.69 -13.44 -20.28
N ALA A 207 7.21 -14.25 -21.23
CA ALA A 207 7.80 -15.55 -21.51
C ALA A 207 9.31 -15.46 -21.78
N PRO A 208 10.08 -16.51 -21.44
CA PRO A 208 11.54 -16.52 -21.65
C PRO A 208 11.89 -16.25 -23.10
N GLY A 209 12.75 -15.26 -23.32
CA GLY A 209 13.27 -14.90 -24.62
C GLY A 209 14.73 -15.34 -24.79
N GLU A 210 15.23 -15.36 -26.02
CA GLU A 210 16.62 -15.60 -26.33
C GLU A 210 17.34 -14.26 -26.54
N TRP A 211 18.36 -13.99 -25.76
CA TRP A 211 19.24 -12.84 -25.95
C TRP A 211 20.52 -13.30 -26.66
N ASN A 212 20.72 -12.80 -27.87
CA ASN A 212 22.00 -12.91 -28.58
C ASN A 212 22.93 -11.83 -28.01
N LEU A 213 23.93 -12.23 -27.24
CA LEU A 213 24.96 -11.33 -26.77
C LEU A 213 25.84 -10.88 -27.94
N PRO A 214 26.00 -9.55 -28.21
CA PRO A 214 26.68 -9.05 -29.40
C PRO A 214 28.19 -9.31 -29.46
N PHE A 215 28.78 -9.83 -28.36
CA PHE A 215 30.22 -10.06 -28.24
C PHE A 215 30.62 -11.52 -27.99
N VAL A 216 29.67 -12.38 -27.77
CA VAL A 216 29.86 -13.82 -27.54
C VAL A 216 28.76 -14.51 -28.34
N ASP A 217 29.13 -15.43 -29.24
CA ASP A 217 28.19 -16.25 -30.02
C ASP A 217 27.42 -17.25 -29.09
N ALA A 218 26.97 -16.77 -27.95
CA ALA A 218 26.20 -17.53 -26.99
C ALA A 218 24.77 -16.96 -26.90
N VAL A 219 23.81 -17.80 -27.21
CA VAL A 219 22.39 -17.54 -26.93
C VAL A 219 22.16 -17.79 -25.45
N VAL A 220 22.02 -16.71 -24.70
CA VAL A 220 21.68 -16.82 -23.27
C VAL A 220 20.14 -16.69 -23.15
N PRO A 221 19.46 -17.72 -22.65
CA PRO A 221 18.05 -17.60 -22.34
C PRO A 221 17.91 -16.64 -21.16
N VAL A 222 17.39 -15.44 -21.42
CA VAL A 222 17.10 -14.43 -20.40
C VAL A 222 15.61 -14.48 -20.09
N PRO A 223 15.20 -14.48 -18.81
CA PRO A 223 13.80 -14.32 -18.48
C PRO A 223 13.31 -12.99 -19.09
N GLY A 224 12.22 -13.03 -19.84
CA GLY A 224 11.60 -11.85 -20.46
C GLY A 224 10.90 -10.92 -19.46
N TRP A 225 11.28 -10.97 -18.19
CA TRP A 225 10.63 -10.26 -17.10
C TRP A 225 10.78 -8.75 -17.24
N PHE A 226 9.70 -8.04 -17.03
CA PHE A 226 9.67 -6.58 -17.16
C PHE A 226 10.52 -5.84 -16.14
N VAL A 227 10.93 -6.47 -15.05
CA VAL A 227 11.91 -5.88 -14.11
C VAL A 227 13.22 -5.51 -14.81
N PHE A 228 13.65 -6.27 -15.84
CA PHE A 228 14.89 -6.00 -16.59
C PHE A 228 14.69 -5.02 -17.73
N THR A 229 13.53 -5.03 -18.36
CA THR A 229 13.24 -4.16 -19.52
C THR A 229 12.66 -2.81 -19.11
N LEU A 230 11.95 -2.74 -17.97
CA LEU A 230 11.29 -1.54 -17.43
C LEU A 230 11.73 -1.25 -15.97
N PRO A 231 13.05 -1.13 -15.70
CA PRO A 231 13.54 -0.98 -14.33
C PRO A 231 13.02 0.29 -13.64
N VAL A 232 12.84 1.38 -14.38
CA VAL A 232 12.32 2.65 -13.82
C VAL A 232 10.85 2.49 -13.39
N SER A 233 10.02 1.83 -14.23
CA SER A 233 8.63 1.50 -13.84
C SER A 233 8.59 0.64 -12.58
N PHE A 234 9.48 -0.36 -12.49
CA PHE A 234 9.56 -1.22 -11.32
C PHE A 234 9.89 -0.44 -10.05
N VAL A 235 10.89 0.46 -10.11
CA VAL A 235 11.27 1.29 -8.94
C VAL A 235 10.14 2.23 -8.54
N ILE A 236 9.52 2.94 -9.50
CA ILE A 236 8.37 3.82 -9.23
C ILE A 236 7.23 3.01 -8.60
N TYR A 237 6.94 1.83 -9.15
CA TYR A 237 5.89 0.94 -8.64
C TYR A 237 6.18 0.51 -7.19
N VAL A 238 7.40 0.05 -6.88
CA VAL A 238 7.79 -0.39 -5.53
C VAL A 238 7.66 0.75 -4.50
N ILE A 239 8.05 1.97 -4.87
CA ILE A 239 7.88 3.14 -4.00
C ILE A 239 6.39 3.45 -3.83
N ALA A 240 5.62 3.43 -4.92
CA ALA A 240 4.19 3.74 -4.90
C ALA A 240 3.38 2.76 -4.04
N ILE A 241 3.61 1.45 -4.17
CA ILE A 241 2.91 0.45 -3.37
C ILE A 241 3.25 0.54 -1.87
N THR A 242 4.47 1.00 -1.53
CA THR A 242 4.83 1.24 -0.12
C THR A 242 4.03 2.41 0.45
N GLY A 243 3.79 3.45 -0.36
CA GLY A 243 2.92 4.57 0.00
C GLY A 243 1.45 4.21 0.07
N GLU A 244 0.95 3.39 -0.85
CA GLU A 244 -0.44 2.93 -0.89
C GLU A 244 -0.81 2.02 0.28
N THR A 245 0.11 1.15 0.69
CA THR A 245 -0.11 0.22 1.81
C THR A 245 0.12 0.84 3.18
N ASN A 246 0.32 2.15 3.28
CA ASN A 246 0.55 2.88 4.53
C ASN A 246 1.68 2.26 5.39
N ARG A 247 2.70 1.65 4.76
CA ARG A 247 3.82 1.02 5.48
C ARG A 247 5.02 1.95 5.61
N ALA A 248 5.77 1.76 6.68
CA ALA A 248 7.02 2.50 6.87
C ALA A 248 7.95 2.34 5.63
N PRO A 249 8.57 3.45 5.17
CA PRO A 249 8.75 4.75 5.83
C PRO A 249 7.55 5.72 5.73
N PHE A 250 6.44 5.33 5.10
CA PHE A 250 5.28 6.15 4.76
C PHE A 250 4.05 5.88 5.64
N ASP A 251 4.26 5.39 6.86
CA ASP A 251 3.23 5.10 7.87
C ASP A 251 2.76 6.41 8.54
N LEU A 252 2.08 7.25 7.79
CA LEU A 252 1.60 8.55 8.22
C LEU A 252 0.18 8.54 8.82
N PRO A 253 -0.72 7.66 8.35
CA PRO A 253 -2.08 7.59 8.90
C PRO A 253 -2.14 7.07 10.33
N GLU A 254 -1.23 6.16 10.70
CA GLU A 254 -1.14 5.54 12.03
C GLU A 254 -0.19 6.26 12.98
N ALA A 255 0.29 7.46 12.58
CA ALA A 255 1.28 8.23 13.31
C ALA A 255 0.97 8.34 14.81
N GLU A 256 1.28 7.30 15.61
CA GLU A 256 0.98 7.25 17.07
C GLU A 256 1.48 8.48 17.81
N SER A 257 2.62 9.05 17.37
CA SER A 257 3.19 10.26 17.98
C SER A 257 2.46 11.55 17.61
N GLU A 258 1.66 11.56 16.52
CA GLU A 258 0.97 12.76 16.03
C GLU A 258 -0.55 12.65 16.14
N LEU A 259 -1.12 11.50 15.82
CA LEU A 259 -2.57 11.27 15.63
C LEU A 259 -3.14 10.16 16.54
N VAL A 260 -2.42 9.74 17.58
CA VAL A 260 -2.80 8.67 18.53
C VAL A 260 -2.88 7.29 17.83
N GLY A 261 -3.85 7.03 17.00
CA GLY A 261 -4.00 5.81 16.18
C GLY A 261 -4.61 6.10 14.81
N GLY A 262 -4.64 7.38 14.40
CA GLY A 262 -5.18 7.76 13.11
C GLY A 262 -6.68 7.44 12.96
N PHE A 263 -7.09 7.03 11.75
CA PHE A 263 -8.51 6.82 11.41
C PHE A 263 -9.19 5.71 12.22
N HIS A 264 -8.45 4.73 12.74
CA HIS A 264 -9.02 3.59 13.48
C HIS A 264 -9.00 3.77 15.01
N THR A 265 -8.65 4.95 15.53
CA THR A 265 -8.54 5.24 16.97
C THR A 265 -9.81 4.86 17.74
N GLU A 266 -10.98 5.14 17.19
CA GLU A 266 -12.27 4.88 17.84
C GLU A 266 -12.80 3.45 17.56
N TYR A 267 -12.16 2.68 16.70
CA TYR A 267 -12.61 1.34 16.32
C TYR A 267 -12.09 0.28 17.29
N THR A 268 -12.97 -0.63 17.69
CA THR A 268 -12.65 -1.75 18.58
C THR A 268 -13.13 -3.08 18.05
N SER A 269 -12.70 -4.19 18.65
CA SER A 269 -13.19 -5.53 18.38
C SER A 269 -13.01 -5.96 16.92
N LEU A 270 -14.00 -6.63 16.34
CA LEU A 270 -13.98 -7.11 14.95
C LEU A 270 -13.87 -6.00 13.92
N LYS A 271 -14.42 -4.81 14.19
CA LYS A 271 -14.34 -3.67 13.26
C LYS A 271 -12.90 -3.22 13.06
N PHE A 272 -12.13 -3.14 14.14
CA PHE A 272 -10.69 -2.89 14.07
C PHE A 272 -9.95 -4.03 13.34
N ALA A 273 -10.29 -5.29 13.63
CA ALA A 273 -9.70 -6.44 12.97
C ALA A 273 -9.95 -6.45 11.44
N MET A 274 -11.11 -5.96 10.98
CA MET A 274 -11.42 -5.85 9.55
C MET A 274 -10.52 -4.85 8.82
N PHE A 275 -10.20 -3.70 9.42
CA PHE A 275 -9.25 -2.75 8.83
C PHE A 275 -7.85 -3.36 8.75
N PHE A 276 -7.38 -3.98 9.83
CA PHE A 276 -6.09 -4.68 9.83
C PHE A 276 -6.03 -5.81 8.79
N LEU A 277 -7.10 -6.59 8.68
CA LEU A 277 -7.21 -7.65 7.69
C LEU A 277 -7.13 -7.07 6.27
N ALA A 278 -7.88 -5.99 5.99
CA ALA A 278 -7.87 -5.31 4.69
C ALA A 278 -6.47 -4.80 4.33
N GLU A 279 -5.78 -4.17 5.27
CA GLU A 279 -4.42 -3.66 5.08
C GLU A 279 -3.43 -4.77 4.71
N TYR A 280 -3.41 -5.87 5.46
CA TYR A 280 -2.52 -6.99 5.14
C TYR A 280 -2.89 -7.72 3.86
N ILE A 281 -4.19 -7.84 3.53
CA ILE A 281 -4.61 -8.36 2.23
C ILE A 281 -4.13 -7.43 1.11
N ASN A 282 -4.22 -6.12 1.29
CA ASN A 282 -3.71 -5.17 0.29
C ASN A 282 -2.20 -5.33 0.08
N ILE A 283 -1.40 -5.51 1.15
CA ILE A 283 0.04 -5.80 1.03
C ILE A 283 0.28 -7.09 0.22
N VAL A 284 -0.48 -8.14 0.47
CA VAL A 284 -0.39 -9.39 -0.29
C VAL A 284 -0.78 -9.17 -1.75
N THR A 285 -1.84 -8.41 -2.00
CA THR A 285 -2.36 -8.12 -3.35
C THR A 285 -1.37 -7.30 -4.18
N VAL A 286 -0.80 -6.22 -3.63
CA VAL A 286 0.19 -5.42 -4.37
C VAL A 286 1.50 -6.18 -4.57
N SER A 287 1.89 -7.06 -3.63
CA SER A 287 3.04 -7.96 -3.78
C SER A 287 2.82 -9.00 -4.88
N ALA A 288 1.61 -9.58 -4.93
CA ALA A 288 1.21 -10.51 -5.96
C ALA A 288 1.11 -9.82 -7.33
N LEU A 289 0.59 -8.59 -7.38
CA LEU A 289 0.53 -7.77 -8.58
C LEU A 289 1.94 -7.41 -9.08
N ALA A 290 2.89 -7.04 -8.20
CA ALA A 290 4.29 -6.84 -8.52
C ALA A 290 4.91 -8.08 -9.19
N THR A 291 4.64 -9.24 -8.60
CA THR A 291 5.08 -10.54 -9.13
C THR A 291 4.52 -10.79 -10.52
N THR A 292 3.24 -10.54 -10.73
CA THR A 292 2.54 -10.73 -12.01
C THR A 292 3.07 -9.80 -13.09
N LEU A 293 3.23 -8.52 -12.77
CA LEU A 293 3.55 -7.47 -13.74
C LEU A 293 5.03 -7.36 -14.07
N PHE A 294 5.94 -7.70 -13.14
CA PHE A 294 7.37 -7.46 -13.32
C PHE A 294 8.24 -8.71 -13.26
N LEU A 295 7.82 -9.77 -12.54
CA LEU A 295 8.60 -10.98 -12.34
C LEU A 295 8.04 -12.21 -13.07
N GLY A 296 7.20 -12.01 -14.09
CA GLY A 296 6.63 -13.09 -14.89
C GLY A 296 5.65 -13.99 -14.16
N GLY A 297 4.98 -13.49 -13.11
CA GLY A 297 3.93 -14.23 -12.40
C GLY A 297 4.41 -15.59 -11.90
N TRP A 298 3.74 -16.65 -12.34
CA TRP A 298 4.03 -18.05 -11.99
C TRP A 298 5.23 -18.69 -12.70
N GLN A 299 5.85 -18.00 -13.69
CA GLN A 299 6.96 -18.56 -14.44
C GLN A 299 8.15 -18.86 -13.52
N ALA A 300 8.79 -20.01 -13.72
CA ALA A 300 9.97 -20.38 -12.97
C ALA A 300 11.16 -19.45 -13.29
N PRO A 301 11.97 -19.04 -12.30
CA PRO A 301 13.19 -18.28 -12.56
C PRO A 301 14.24 -19.14 -13.27
N PHE A 302 15.10 -18.49 -14.06
CA PHE A 302 16.28 -19.16 -14.62
C PHE A 302 17.23 -19.59 -13.49
N PRO A 303 17.80 -20.83 -13.51
CA PRO A 303 17.78 -21.86 -14.56
C PRO A 303 16.63 -22.89 -14.46
N PHE A 304 15.76 -22.77 -13.45
CA PHE A 304 14.69 -23.77 -13.15
C PHE A 304 13.62 -23.83 -14.24
N SER A 305 13.47 -22.81 -15.05
CA SER A 305 12.54 -22.78 -16.20
C SER A 305 12.80 -23.86 -17.25
N ARG A 306 13.99 -24.49 -17.25
CA ARG A 306 14.34 -25.59 -18.14
C ARG A 306 13.82 -26.95 -17.70
N VAL A 307 13.36 -27.08 -16.48
CA VAL A 307 12.86 -28.34 -15.90
C VAL A 307 11.36 -28.35 -16.04
N GLU A 308 10.86 -29.20 -16.93
CA GLU A 308 9.42 -29.33 -17.25
C GLU A 308 8.55 -29.55 -16.02
N PHE A 309 8.96 -30.44 -15.12
CA PHE A 309 8.24 -30.70 -13.85
C PHE A 309 8.08 -29.44 -12.98
N LEU A 310 9.02 -28.50 -13.02
CA LEU A 310 8.99 -27.26 -12.23
C LEU A 310 8.22 -26.12 -12.92
N SER A 311 7.93 -26.27 -14.20
CA SER A 311 7.31 -25.24 -15.05
C SER A 311 5.87 -25.57 -15.42
N GLU A 312 5.42 -26.82 -15.23
CA GLU A 312 4.09 -27.31 -15.62
C GLU A 312 3.25 -27.79 -14.43
N GLY A 313 1.95 -27.97 -14.69
CA GLY A 313 0.99 -28.47 -13.71
C GLY A 313 0.73 -27.51 -12.55
N TYR A 314 0.75 -28.04 -11.32
CA TYR A 314 0.48 -27.25 -10.09
C TYR A 314 1.72 -26.61 -9.46
N PHE A 315 2.93 -27.01 -9.88
CA PHE A 315 4.18 -26.51 -9.28
C PHE A 315 4.40 -25.00 -9.47
N PRO A 316 4.00 -24.36 -10.57
CA PRO A 316 4.08 -22.91 -10.76
C PRO A 316 3.48 -22.06 -9.65
N ILE A 317 2.47 -22.57 -8.91
CA ILE A 317 1.92 -21.92 -7.72
C ILE A 317 3.01 -21.63 -6.68
N VAL A 318 3.94 -22.58 -6.51
CA VAL A 318 5.04 -22.43 -5.54
C VAL A 318 5.95 -21.26 -5.90
N TRP A 319 6.27 -21.11 -7.19
CA TRP A 319 7.08 -19.99 -7.67
C TRP A 319 6.37 -18.65 -7.47
N PHE A 320 5.07 -18.61 -7.75
CA PHE A 320 4.26 -17.42 -7.54
C PHE A 320 4.26 -17.01 -6.05
N ILE A 321 3.96 -17.95 -5.17
CA ILE A 321 3.95 -17.71 -3.71
C ILE A 321 5.35 -17.31 -3.22
N ALA A 322 6.41 -17.99 -3.67
CA ALA A 322 7.79 -17.68 -3.27
C ALA A 322 8.19 -16.24 -3.65
N LYS A 323 7.89 -15.80 -4.87
CA LYS A 323 8.15 -14.42 -5.31
C LYS A 323 7.32 -13.40 -4.53
N THR A 324 6.04 -13.70 -4.28
CA THR A 324 5.18 -12.83 -3.45
C THR A 324 5.71 -12.71 -2.02
N LEU A 325 6.21 -13.80 -1.43
CA LEU A 325 6.85 -13.78 -0.11
C LEU A 325 8.14 -12.96 -0.07
N VAL A 326 8.89 -12.88 -1.17
CA VAL A 326 10.07 -12.00 -1.28
C VAL A 326 9.63 -10.53 -1.17
N PHE A 327 8.53 -10.12 -1.82
CA PHE A 327 8.01 -8.78 -1.66
C PHE A 327 7.49 -8.50 -0.25
N ILE A 328 6.77 -9.45 0.34
CA ILE A 328 6.32 -9.32 1.74
C ILE A 328 7.52 -9.18 2.68
N PHE A 329 8.59 -9.96 2.46
CA PHE A 329 9.83 -9.79 3.21
C PHE A 329 10.45 -8.41 2.99
N PHE A 330 10.42 -7.89 1.77
CA PHE A 330 10.92 -6.55 1.45
C PHE A 330 10.17 -5.46 2.23
N PHE A 331 8.84 -5.52 2.32
CA PHE A 331 8.05 -4.59 3.15
C PHE A 331 8.44 -4.65 4.62
N VAL A 332 8.62 -5.86 5.15
CA VAL A 332 9.04 -6.06 6.54
C VAL A 332 10.45 -5.51 6.78
N TRP A 333 11.34 -5.73 5.82
CA TRP A 333 12.71 -5.21 5.87
C TRP A 333 12.76 -3.68 5.83
N LEU A 334 11.98 -3.04 4.95
CA LEU A 334 11.84 -1.59 4.89
C LEU A 334 11.41 -1.00 6.23
N ARG A 335 10.41 -1.62 6.88
CA ARG A 335 9.94 -1.20 8.21
C ARG A 335 11.03 -1.25 9.28
N GLY A 336 11.94 -2.21 9.17
CA GLY A 336 13.02 -2.39 10.15
C GLY A 336 14.24 -1.50 9.91
N VAL A 337 14.43 -0.99 8.70
CA VAL A 337 15.65 -0.28 8.27
C VAL A 337 15.43 1.22 8.11
N LEU A 338 14.33 1.62 7.48
CA LEU A 338 14.10 3.01 7.12
C LEU A 338 13.41 3.80 8.24
N PRO A 339 13.89 5.01 8.55
CA PRO A 339 13.19 5.92 9.43
C PRO A 339 11.92 6.43 8.74
N ARG A 340 10.95 6.85 9.54
CA ARG A 340 9.72 7.44 9.04
C ARG A 340 9.96 8.82 8.43
N MET A 341 9.33 9.10 7.30
CA MET A 341 9.37 10.39 6.65
C MET A 341 8.28 11.32 7.20
N ARG A 342 8.55 12.63 7.16
CA ARG A 342 7.54 13.64 7.48
C ARG A 342 6.53 13.78 6.33
N TYR A 343 5.26 14.06 6.66
CA TYR A 343 4.16 14.16 5.70
C TYR A 343 4.46 15.11 4.54
N ASP A 344 4.96 16.31 4.81
CA ASP A 344 5.26 17.32 3.78
C ASP A 344 6.34 16.87 2.81
N ALA A 345 7.40 16.24 3.32
CA ALA A 345 8.49 15.71 2.50
C ALA A 345 8.01 14.56 1.60
N PHE A 346 7.15 13.70 2.14
CA PHE A 346 6.57 12.58 1.44
C PHE A 346 5.63 13.04 0.31
N MET A 347 4.74 14.00 0.57
CA MET A 347 3.84 14.55 -0.45
C MET A 347 4.62 15.30 -1.55
N ARG A 348 5.64 16.09 -1.17
CA ARG A 348 6.53 16.73 -2.15
C ARG A 348 7.25 15.72 -3.04
N PHE A 349 7.74 14.64 -2.47
CA PHE A 349 8.40 13.58 -3.22
C PHE A 349 7.46 12.93 -4.24
N GLY A 350 6.23 12.59 -3.86
CA GLY A 350 5.22 12.03 -4.77
C GLY A 350 4.94 12.95 -5.96
N TRP A 351 4.55 14.20 -5.67
CA TRP A 351 4.11 15.14 -6.71
C TRP A 351 5.24 15.77 -7.52
N LYS A 352 6.38 16.10 -6.88
CA LYS A 352 7.49 16.79 -7.57
C LYS A 352 8.49 15.85 -8.21
N VAL A 353 8.57 14.57 -7.78
CA VAL A 353 9.55 13.62 -8.29
C VAL A 353 8.88 12.45 -9.01
N LEU A 354 8.02 11.67 -8.31
CA LEU A 354 7.50 10.42 -8.88
C LEU A 354 6.57 10.64 -10.08
N VAL A 355 5.64 11.60 -9.97
CA VAL A 355 4.67 11.86 -11.05
C VAL A 355 5.38 12.41 -12.31
N PRO A 356 6.25 13.45 -12.25
CA PRO A 356 6.98 13.92 -13.42
C PRO A 356 7.90 12.85 -14.01
N LEU A 357 8.61 12.09 -13.16
CA LEU A 357 9.48 11.00 -13.61
C LEU A 357 8.67 9.92 -14.34
N GLY A 358 7.50 9.56 -13.81
CA GLY A 358 6.60 8.60 -14.45
C GLY A 358 6.11 9.05 -15.82
N LEU A 359 5.73 10.34 -15.95
CA LEU A 359 5.29 10.92 -17.23
C LEU A 359 6.41 10.90 -18.28
N VAL A 360 7.62 11.34 -17.90
CA VAL A 360 8.80 11.32 -18.80
C VAL A 360 9.12 9.89 -19.20
N TRP A 361 9.05 8.95 -18.25
CA TRP A 361 9.32 7.54 -18.52
C TRP A 361 8.31 6.92 -19.50
N ILE A 362 7.01 7.22 -19.36
CA ILE A 362 5.99 6.75 -20.30
C ILE A 362 6.26 7.25 -21.71
N LEU A 363 6.58 8.54 -21.87
CA LEU A 363 6.93 9.11 -23.18
C LEU A 363 8.15 8.41 -23.80
N PHE A 364 9.16 8.12 -22.95
CA PHE A 364 10.33 7.35 -23.39
C PHE A 364 9.96 5.96 -23.90
N VAL A 365 9.17 5.20 -23.11
CA VAL A 365 8.75 3.84 -23.48
C VAL A 365 7.89 3.85 -24.75
N ALA A 366 6.96 4.80 -24.88
CA ALA A 366 6.12 4.95 -26.06
C ALA A 366 6.97 5.25 -27.31
N ALA A 367 7.89 6.21 -27.22
CA ALA A 367 8.80 6.55 -28.31
C ALA A 367 9.72 5.38 -28.70
N ALA A 368 10.28 4.68 -27.70
CA ALA A 368 11.14 3.52 -27.93
C ALA A 368 10.38 2.39 -28.66
N ARG A 369 9.10 2.17 -28.31
CA ARG A 369 8.25 1.18 -28.98
C ARG A 369 7.94 1.56 -30.42
N THR A 370 7.56 2.82 -30.67
CA THR A 370 7.27 3.31 -32.03
C THR A 370 8.50 3.24 -32.91
N LEU A 371 9.66 3.67 -32.43
CA LEU A 371 10.92 3.60 -33.17
C LEU A 371 11.33 2.16 -33.51
N ARG A 372 11.07 1.22 -32.59
CA ARG A 372 11.36 -0.20 -32.82
C ARG A 372 10.49 -0.80 -33.92
N SER A 373 9.27 -0.30 -34.11
CA SER A 373 8.36 -0.79 -35.14
C SER A 373 8.72 -0.28 -36.55
N GLU A 374 9.39 0.87 -36.66
CA GLU A 374 9.62 1.56 -37.92
C GLU A 374 11.06 1.50 -38.47
N THR A 375 12.08 1.19 -37.63
CA THR A 375 13.49 1.35 -38.03
C THR A 375 14.35 0.11 -37.76
N GLU A 376 15.13 -0.34 -38.75
CA GLU A 376 16.14 -1.41 -38.61
C GLU A 376 17.32 -1.02 -37.69
N ASN A 377 17.60 0.28 -37.54
CA ASN A 377 18.74 0.80 -36.75
C ASN A 377 18.37 1.30 -35.37
N THR A 378 17.59 0.51 -34.65
CA THR A 378 16.93 0.88 -33.36
C THR A 378 17.93 1.15 -32.23
N ARG A 379 19.13 0.58 -32.27
CA ARG A 379 20.10 0.67 -31.16
C ARG A 379 20.62 2.09 -30.92
N SER A 380 21.04 2.80 -31.98
CA SER A 380 21.57 4.17 -31.86
C SER A 380 20.50 5.18 -31.40
N LEU A 381 19.25 4.97 -31.83
CA LEU A 381 18.12 5.80 -31.44
C LEU A 381 17.70 5.56 -29.97
N LEU A 382 17.71 4.31 -29.51
CA LEU A 382 17.44 3.98 -28.09
C LEU A 382 18.52 4.55 -27.16
N PHE A 383 19.80 4.49 -27.56
CA PHE A 383 20.89 5.13 -26.79
C PHE A 383 20.74 6.65 -26.77
N GLY A 384 20.42 7.29 -27.89
CA GLY A 384 20.17 8.72 -27.96
C GLY A 384 18.99 9.16 -27.10
N LEU A 385 17.88 8.43 -27.17
CA LEU A 385 16.69 8.70 -26.37
C LEU A 385 16.94 8.47 -24.88
N GLY A 386 17.69 7.41 -24.52
CA GLY A 386 18.11 7.13 -23.14
C GLY A 386 19.02 8.22 -22.57
N ALA A 387 19.93 8.75 -23.39
CA ALA A 387 20.79 9.86 -23.00
C ALA A 387 19.98 11.15 -22.74
N VAL A 388 19.01 11.45 -23.61
CA VAL A 388 18.10 12.60 -23.42
C VAL A 388 17.29 12.43 -22.12
N LEU A 389 16.75 11.25 -21.86
CA LEU A 389 16.01 10.97 -20.62
C LEU A 389 16.91 11.18 -19.38
N ALA A 390 18.13 10.63 -19.40
CA ALA A 390 19.09 10.79 -18.33
C ALA A 390 19.41 12.28 -18.07
N VAL A 391 19.64 13.05 -19.14
CA VAL A 391 19.89 14.49 -19.04
C VAL A 391 18.68 15.22 -18.46
N VAL A 392 17.47 14.94 -18.94
CA VAL A 392 16.23 15.55 -18.43
C VAL A 392 16.04 15.22 -16.94
N THR A 393 16.26 13.97 -16.55
CA THR A 393 16.14 13.54 -15.16
C THR A 393 17.16 14.25 -14.26
N VAL A 394 18.41 14.36 -14.73
CA VAL A 394 19.48 15.10 -14.01
C VAL A 394 19.13 16.57 -13.91
N VAL A 395 18.69 17.21 -15.01
CA VAL A 395 18.28 18.62 -15.00
C VAL A 395 17.13 18.87 -14.03
N LEU A 396 16.11 17.99 -14.02
CA LEU A 396 14.99 18.09 -13.07
C LEU A 396 15.45 17.93 -11.62
N TRP A 397 16.46 17.10 -11.37
CA TRP A 397 17.03 16.92 -10.03
C TRP A 397 17.80 18.14 -9.54
N PHE A 398 18.49 18.85 -10.43
CA PHE A 398 19.30 20.03 -10.11
C PHE A 398 18.55 21.36 -10.25
N LEU A 399 17.27 21.34 -10.70
CA LEU A 399 16.47 22.57 -10.68
C LEU A 399 16.34 23.04 -9.22
N PRO A 400 16.88 24.22 -8.88
CA PRO A 400 16.76 24.75 -7.54
C PRO A 400 15.27 24.92 -7.22
N GLU A 401 14.83 24.34 -6.12
CA GLU A 401 13.52 24.70 -5.57
C GLU A 401 13.58 26.22 -5.35
N LYS A 402 12.70 26.98 -6.00
CA LYS A 402 12.46 28.35 -5.59
C LYS A 402 12.19 28.28 -4.09
N PRO A 403 12.93 29.03 -3.25
CA PRO A 403 12.52 29.12 -1.85
C PRO A 403 11.04 29.49 -1.88
N GLU A 404 10.20 28.68 -1.26
CA GLU A 404 8.86 29.10 -0.89
C GLU A 404 9.08 30.46 -0.23
N GLN A 405 8.62 31.52 -0.87
CA GLN A 405 8.46 32.78 -0.16
C GLN A 405 7.56 32.35 1.01
N GLU A 406 8.14 32.21 2.20
CA GLU A 406 7.38 32.41 3.41
C GLU A 406 6.68 33.73 3.12
N ASP A 407 5.37 33.67 2.83
CA ASP A 407 4.56 34.88 2.88
C ASP A 407 4.91 35.45 4.26
N ASP A 408 5.67 36.50 4.25
CA ASP A 408 5.84 37.34 5.42
C ASP A 408 4.40 37.79 5.76
N GLU A 409 3.66 36.91 6.45
CA GLU A 409 2.50 37.32 7.22
C GLU A 409 3.09 38.38 8.14
N GLU A 410 2.89 39.66 7.75
CA GLU A 410 3.16 40.77 8.64
C GLU A 410 2.63 40.35 10.01
N PRO A 411 3.47 40.24 11.02
CA PRO A 411 3.02 39.82 12.34
C PRO A 411 1.87 40.72 12.69
N GLY A 412 0.68 40.15 12.80
CA GLY A 412 -0.56 40.86 13.01
C GLY A 412 -0.33 41.90 14.13
N ALA A 413 -0.67 43.12 13.88
CA ALA A 413 -0.44 44.26 14.74
C ALA A 413 -0.87 43.89 16.19
N GLY A 414 0.10 43.58 17.04
CA GLY A 414 -0.14 43.19 18.43
C GLY A 414 0.85 42.22 19.05
N PHE A 415 1.62 41.45 18.26
CA PHE A 415 2.64 40.57 18.81
C PHE A 415 4.04 41.21 18.69
N THR A 416 4.56 41.75 19.77
CA THR A 416 5.99 42.08 19.88
C THR A 416 6.76 40.74 20.04
N PRO A 417 7.70 40.41 19.16
CA PRO A 417 8.53 39.23 19.37
C PRO A 417 9.34 39.40 20.65
N VAL A 418 9.22 38.48 21.58
CA VAL A 418 10.06 38.43 22.77
C VAL A 418 11.46 38.06 22.35
N SER A 419 12.39 39.00 22.42
CA SER A 419 13.77 38.89 21.91
C SER A 419 14.65 37.89 22.69
N ASP A 420 14.20 37.31 23.78
CA ASP A 420 14.99 36.46 24.68
C ASP A 420 14.40 35.06 24.96
N GLY A 421 13.87 34.40 23.94
CA GLY A 421 13.52 32.96 24.05
C GLY A 421 12.41 32.60 25.05
N GLY A 422 11.64 33.55 25.55
CA GLY A 422 10.48 33.35 26.42
C GLY A 422 9.20 33.15 25.60
N PHE A 423 8.22 32.43 26.14
CA PHE A 423 6.90 32.34 25.56
C PHE A 423 6.23 33.73 25.50
N PRO A 424 5.45 34.05 24.43
CA PRO A 424 4.74 35.32 24.37
C PRO A 424 3.80 35.46 25.57
N ILE A 425 4.09 36.39 26.43
CA ILE A 425 3.23 36.70 27.58
C ILE A 425 2.20 37.72 27.08
N PRO A 426 0.88 37.43 27.20
CA PRO A 426 -0.11 38.43 26.82
C PRO A 426 0.05 39.68 27.67
N PRO A 427 -0.17 40.89 27.09
CA PRO A 427 -0.04 42.12 27.84
C PRO A 427 -0.94 42.13 29.09
N LEU A 428 -0.42 42.70 30.18
CA LEU A 428 -1.08 42.70 31.50
C LEU A 428 -2.45 43.44 31.51
N ASP A 429 -2.71 44.24 30.48
CA ASP A 429 -3.93 45.01 30.28
C ASP A 429 -4.95 44.29 29.31
N LEU A 430 -4.66 43.04 28.90
CA LEU A 430 -5.55 42.27 28.07
C LEU A 430 -6.86 42.02 28.80
N VAL A 431 -7.89 42.79 28.47
CA VAL A 431 -9.26 42.50 28.93
C VAL A 431 -9.78 41.30 28.16
N VAL A 432 -9.70 40.11 28.76
CA VAL A 432 -10.29 38.89 28.16
C VAL A 432 -11.82 39.11 28.18
N PRO A 433 -12.46 39.15 26.98
CA PRO A 433 -13.92 39.25 26.93
C PRO A 433 -14.51 38.06 27.70
N ALA A 434 -15.43 38.34 28.60
CA ALA A 434 -16.12 37.30 29.35
C ALA A 434 -16.71 36.29 28.36
N THR A 435 -16.23 35.05 28.42
CA THR A 435 -16.85 33.97 27.64
C THR A 435 -18.34 34.02 27.88
N PRO A 436 -19.21 33.99 26.89
CA PRO A 436 -20.65 33.87 27.09
C PRO A 436 -20.97 32.48 27.61
N ARG A 437 -20.65 32.24 28.87
CA ARG A 437 -21.19 31.11 29.60
C ARG A 437 -22.66 31.39 29.76
N SER A 438 -23.47 30.58 29.15
CA SER A 438 -24.89 30.47 29.38
C SER A 438 -25.23 30.71 30.86
N LEU A 439 -25.71 31.90 31.19
CA LEU A 439 -26.34 32.25 32.46
C LEU A 439 -27.70 31.59 32.59
N SER A 440 -27.82 30.31 32.31
CA SER A 440 -29.10 29.60 32.34
C SER A 440 -29.23 28.59 33.46
N HIS A 441 -28.39 28.63 34.50
CA HIS A 441 -28.67 27.83 35.73
C HIS A 441 -28.08 28.49 36.99
N VAL A 442 -28.55 29.68 37.36
CA VAL A 442 -28.57 30.12 38.77
C VAL A 442 -29.92 30.74 39.03
N SER A 443 -30.91 29.88 39.17
CA SER A 443 -32.12 30.25 39.87
C SER A 443 -31.84 30.26 41.40
N ALA A 444 -32.02 31.42 41.94
CA ALA A 444 -32.19 31.78 43.32
C ALA A 444 -32.36 30.62 44.34
N SER A 445 -31.45 30.56 45.32
CA SER A 445 -31.81 30.20 46.67
C SER A 445 -31.15 31.22 47.56
N SER A 446 -31.98 32.14 48.02
CA SER A 446 -31.72 33.08 49.11
C SER A 446 -31.67 32.31 50.44
N ALA A 447 -30.57 32.42 51.19
CA ALA A 447 -30.57 32.32 52.66
C ALA A 447 -29.29 32.92 53.22
N SER A 448 -29.44 33.95 53.93
CA SER A 448 -28.87 34.70 55.02
C SER A 448 -27.56 34.24 55.67
N PRO A 449 -26.79 35.18 56.24
CA PRO A 449 -25.40 34.97 56.67
C PRO A 449 -25.35 34.58 58.20
N ALA A 450 -24.37 33.73 58.51
CA ALA A 450 -23.91 33.59 59.87
C ALA A 450 -22.39 33.49 59.93
N ALA A 451 -21.85 34.34 60.78
CA ALA A 451 -20.45 34.52 61.11
C ALA A 451 -19.82 33.27 61.76
N GLY A 452 -18.53 33.11 61.57
CA GLY A 452 -17.76 32.10 62.30
C GLY A 452 -16.33 32.01 61.83
N SER A 453 -15.48 32.85 62.36
CA SER A 453 -14.01 32.77 62.21
C SER A 453 -13.45 31.59 63.03
N SER A 454 -12.58 30.80 62.41
CA SER A 454 -11.59 30.00 63.10
C SER A 454 -10.32 29.75 62.21
N PRO A 455 -9.14 29.84 62.83
CA PRO A 455 -7.88 29.87 62.11
C PRO A 455 -7.37 28.48 61.77
N VAL A 456 -6.66 28.42 60.62
CA VAL A 456 -5.96 27.26 60.11
C VAL A 456 -4.69 27.00 60.90
N PRO A 457 -4.40 25.79 61.40
CA PRO A 457 -3.12 25.48 62.00
C PRO A 457 -2.06 25.20 60.93
N ALA A 458 -0.85 25.71 61.19
CA ALA A 458 0.37 25.47 60.45
C ALA A 458 0.77 23.99 60.55
N LEU A 459 1.16 23.43 59.43
CA LEU A 459 1.79 22.11 59.33
C LEU A 459 3.30 22.28 59.44
N ASP A 460 3.85 21.71 60.50
CA ASP A 460 5.28 21.53 60.74
C ASP A 460 5.92 20.57 59.75
N SER A 461 7.13 20.90 59.38
CA SER A 461 8.06 20.04 58.62
C SER A 461 8.59 18.90 59.45
N PRO A 462 8.72 17.66 58.95
CA PRO A 462 9.51 16.65 59.61
C PRO A 462 10.96 16.69 59.16
N THR A 463 11.84 16.85 60.14
CA THR A 463 13.26 16.56 60.17
C THR A 463 13.50 15.07 60.05
N GLU A 464 14.57 14.73 59.35
CA GLU A 464 15.44 13.57 59.38
C GLU A 464 15.19 12.42 60.34
N ALA A 465 15.14 11.19 59.79
CA ALA A 465 15.91 10.00 60.17
C ALA A 465 15.83 8.93 59.07
#